data_785bbc06e0540c49d37bba864b7a84e0
#
_entry.id   785bbc06e0540c49d37bba864b7a84e0
#
_cell.length_a   1.000
_cell.length_b   1.000
_cell.length_c   1.000
_cell.angle_alpha   90.00
_cell.angle_beta   90.00
_cell.angle_gamma   90.00
#
_symmetry.space_group_name_H-M   'P 1'
#
loop_
_entity.id
_entity.type
_entity.pdbx_description
1 polymer ?
#
loop_
_entity_poly.entity_id
_entity_poly.type
_entity_poly.pdbx_seq_one_letter_code
_entity_poly.pdbx_strand_id
1 'polypeptide(L)'
;MTLLNRGFFILLSYFFIDGNINGKENRLHTFSHPCMGTIFKVSVHSEKSRNKVEDIVQGSFKIADEMDDRFSDYSAESEVSKFNKQESHIPFRISSELLELLTISQSLYHKTSASFEPAAGALTQLWRLSRKTKRLPDQKTLSLAIKASSFASLIIDRKNKTLTKKNHLTRLDFGGIAKGYTADKMLNYLQEHDLKSCSISAGGDVIVGNPPPGRLYWIIRINPFGDSNSETMRVKLSNAAVSTSGNVEQFIQIGGKKYSHIVNPKNGLGLTTNHAAVVISNKGSMSDALATSISILGKSGLKILDHFPNTEAAIIDLNDNKVTKSPNFNKFSK
;
A
#
# COMPACT_ATOMS: atom_id res chain seq x y z
N MET A 1 -4.23 -13.84 -31.21
CA MET A 1 -5.38 -12.96 -31.46
C MET A 1 -6.50 -13.43 -30.57
N THR A 2 -6.74 -12.75 -29.47
CA THR A 2 -7.99 -12.49 -28.76
C THR A 2 -7.65 -11.93 -27.38
N LEU A 3 -7.69 -10.63 -27.30
CA LEU A 3 -7.60 -9.83 -26.07
C LEU A 3 -8.84 -10.12 -25.22
N LEU A 4 -8.68 -10.74 -24.08
CA LEU A 4 -9.71 -10.81 -23.07
C LEU A 4 -9.68 -9.53 -22.21
N ASN A 5 -10.57 -8.65 -22.57
CA ASN A 5 -11.07 -7.53 -21.78
C ASN A 5 -11.50 -8.05 -20.40
N ARG A 6 -10.67 -7.86 -19.34
CA ARG A 6 -11.07 -8.00 -17.96
C ARG A 6 -11.13 -6.63 -17.36
N GLY A 7 -12.34 -6.15 -17.16
CA GLY A 7 -12.63 -4.86 -16.56
C GLY A 7 -11.88 -4.68 -15.25
N PHE A 8 -10.98 -3.71 -15.24
CA PHE A 8 -10.44 -3.11 -14.04
C PHE A 8 -11.58 -2.31 -13.41
N PHE A 9 -12.27 -2.88 -12.44
CA PHE A 9 -13.13 -2.09 -11.55
C PHE A 9 -12.21 -1.34 -10.58
N ILE A 10 -11.98 -0.08 -10.91
CA ILE A 10 -11.30 0.87 -10.06
C ILE A 10 -12.30 1.33 -9.02
N LEU A 11 -12.04 1.06 -7.75
CA LEU A 11 -12.76 1.73 -6.66
C LEU A 11 -12.46 3.23 -6.74
N LEU A 12 -13.35 3.97 -7.36
CA LEU A 12 -13.36 5.42 -7.31
C LEU A 12 -13.73 5.83 -5.88
N SER A 13 -12.71 6.18 -5.09
CA SER A 13 -12.95 7.00 -3.90
C SER A 13 -13.51 8.33 -4.37
N TYR A 14 -14.84 8.49 -4.32
CA TYR A 14 -15.49 9.75 -4.69
C TYR A 14 -15.15 10.82 -3.65
N PHE A 15 -14.35 11.78 -4.06
CA PHE A 15 -14.17 13.02 -3.32
C PHE A 15 -15.38 13.91 -3.61
N PHE A 16 -16.32 14.03 -2.66
CA PHE A 16 -17.26 15.15 -2.67
C PHE A 16 -16.66 16.29 -1.85
N ILE A 17 -16.33 17.37 -2.52
CA ILE A 17 -15.95 18.63 -1.90
C ILE A 17 -17.16 19.54 -2.02
N ASP A 18 -17.92 19.64 -0.93
CA ASP A 18 -18.97 20.67 -0.80
C ASP A 18 -18.32 21.96 -0.31
N GLY A 19 -18.52 23.06 -1.02
CA GLY A 19 -18.28 24.37 -0.46
C GLY A 19 -17.78 25.43 -1.43
N ASN A 20 -18.65 26.33 -1.77
CA ASN A 20 -18.39 27.63 -2.36
C ASN A 20 -17.87 28.58 -1.26
N ILE A 21 -16.68 29.16 -1.40
CA ILE A 21 -16.18 30.22 -0.52
C ILE A 21 -15.68 31.37 -1.41
N ASN A 22 -16.26 32.52 -1.25
CA ASN A 22 -15.89 33.80 -1.87
C ASN A 22 -14.51 34.27 -1.32
N GLY A 23 -13.54 34.36 -2.16
CA GLY A 23 -12.19 34.89 -1.96
C GLY A 23 -11.34 34.43 -3.13
N LYS A 24 -10.29 35.13 -3.57
CA LYS A 24 -9.44 34.74 -4.72
C LYS A 24 -9.50 33.24 -4.97
N GLU A 25 -10.11 32.83 -6.10
CA GLU A 25 -10.64 31.49 -6.32
C GLU A 25 -9.55 30.40 -6.12
N ASN A 26 -9.50 29.87 -4.92
CA ASN A 26 -8.66 28.71 -4.64
C ASN A 26 -9.36 27.50 -5.25
N ARG A 27 -8.92 27.14 -6.46
CA ARG A 27 -9.56 26.10 -7.27
C ARG A 27 -9.02 24.74 -6.91
N LEU A 28 -9.90 23.75 -6.92
CA LEU A 28 -9.51 22.35 -6.87
C LEU A 28 -9.07 21.90 -8.27
N HIS A 29 -7.83 21.45 -8.39
CA HIS A 29 -7.28 20.82 -9.57
C HIS A 29 -7.09 19.33 -9.30
N THR A 30 -7.47 18.49 -10.26
CA THR A 30 -7.31 17.04 -10.15
C THR A 30 -6.67 16.47 -11.40
N PHE A 31 -5.70 15.57 -11.20
CA PHE A 31 -4.92 14.89 -12.23
C PHE A 31 -4.80 13.41 -11.89
N SER A 32 -4.66 12.57 -12.89
CA SER A 32 -4.56 11.12 -12.73
C SER A 32 -3.47 10.54 -13.61
N HIS A 33 -2.78 9.52 -13.10
CA HIS A 33 -1.69 8.85 -13.78
C HIS A 33 -1.72 7.34 -13.46
N PRO A 34 -1.70 6.45 -14.46
CA PRO A 34 -1.62 5.00 -14.22
C PRO A 34 -0.19 4.62 -13.82
N CYS A 35 -0.01 4.01 -12.65
CA CYS A 35 1.28 3.58 -12.14
C CYS A 35 1.10 2.45 -11.11
N MET A 36 2.09 1.58 -10.92
CA MET A 36 2.07 0.49 -9.93
C MET A 36 0.80 -0.37 -9.96
N GLY A 37 0.28 -0.65 -11.16
CA GLY A 37 -0.93 -1.48 -11.35
C GLY A 37 -2.23 -0.84 -10.85
N THR A 38 -2.25 0.46 -10.58
CA THR A 38 -3.42 1.24 -10.16
C THR A 38 -3.43 2.63 -10.83
N ILE A 39 -4.34 3.50 -10.40
CA ILE A 39 -4.35 4.91 -10.79
C ILE A 39 -3.95 5.75 -9.58
N PHE A 40 -2.88 6.52 -9.73
CA PHE A 40 -2.54 7.60 -8.83
C PHE A 40 -3.35 8.84 -9.19
N LYS A 41 -4.06 9.40 -8.22
CA LYS A 41 -4.85 10.62 -8.40
C LYS A 41 -4.35 11.68 -7.44
N VAL A 42 -3.96 12.82 -7.97
CA VAL A 42 -3.51 13.99 -7.21
C VAL A 42 -4.60 15.06 -7.29
N SER A 43 -5.05 15.54 -6.13
CA SER A 43 -5.99 16.66 -6.01
C SER A 43 -5.34 17.78 -5.22
N VAL A 44 -5.35 19.01 -5.75
CA VAL A 44 -4.65 20.17 -5.18
C VAL A 44 -5.59 21.35 -5.13
N HIS A 45 -5.65 22.01 -3.97
CA HIS A 45 -6.22 23.35 -3.83
C HIS A 45 -5.11 24.39 -4.06
N SER A 46 -5.28 25.27 -5.06
CA SER A 46 -4.28 26.29 -5.40
C SER A 46 -4.91 27.50 -6.07
N GLU A 47 -4.30 28.68 -5.83
CA GLU A 47 -4.57 29.92 -6.57
C GLU A 47 -3.74 30.02 -7.88
N LYS A 48 -2.75 29.12 -8.06
CA LYS A 48 -1.96 29.05 -9.29
C LYS A 48 -2.84 28.64 -10.47
N SER A 49 -2.48 29.08 -11.68
CA SER A 49 -3.17 28.62 -12.90
C SER A 49 -3.07 27.09 -13.05
N ARG A 50 -4.07 26.51 -13.72
CA ARG A 50 -4.11 25.05 -13.96
C ARG A 50 -2.82 24.52 -14.58
N ASN A 51 -2.27 25.22 -15.60
CA ASN A 51 -1.04 24.80 -16.27
C ASN A 51 0.16 24.76 -15.30
N LYS A 52 0.31 25.77 -14.42
CA LYS A 52 1.37 25.78 -13.40
C LYS A 52 1.23 24.65 -12.38
N VAL A 53 -0.01 24.34 -11.98
CA VAL A 53 -0.27 23.20 -11.08
C VAL A 53 0.02 21.90 -11.79
N GLU A 54 -0.40 21.76 -13.05
CA GLU A 54 -0.18 20.58 -13.87
C GLU A 54 1.32 20.27 -14.06
N ASP A 55 2.13 21.27 -14.39
CA ASP A 55 3.59 21.11 -14.56
C ASP A 55 4.23 20.53 -13.27
N ILE A 56 3.83 21.04 -12.09
CA ILE A 56 4.34 20.53 -10.80
C ILE A 56 3.82 19.11 -10.57
N VAL A 57 2.55 18.85 -10.80
CA VAL A 57 1.95 17.52 -10.60
C VAL A 57 2.59 16.48 -11.52
N GLN A 58 2.93 16.84 -12.76
CA GLN A 58 3.67 15.96 -13.66
C GLN A 58 5.05 15.58 -13.09
N GLY A 59 5.73 16.51 -12.40
CA GLY A 59 6.97 16.20 -11.67
C GLY A 59 6.74 15.14 -10.57
N SER A 60 5.60 15.20 -9.85
CA SER A 60 5.26 14.18 -8.86
C SER A 60 4.93 12.83 -9.49
N PHE A 61 4.30 12.78 -10.66
CA PHE A 61 4.05 11.53 -11.38
C PHE A 61 5.33 10.88 -11.90
N LYS A 62 6.35 11.66 -12.31
CA LYS A 62 7.67 11.11 -12.64
C LYS A 62 8.30 10.38 -11.44
N ILE A 63 8.12 10.90 -10.23
CA ILE A 63 8.56 10.19 -9.01
C ILE A 63 7.84 8.85 -8.88
N ALA A 64 6.53 8.79 -9.17
CA ALA A 64 5.79 7.53 -9.12
C ALA A 64 6.35 6.51 -10.15
N ASP A 65 6.62 6.95 -11.38
CA ASP A 65 7.20 6.11 -12.42
C ASP A 65 8.60 5.59 -12.01
N GLU A 66 9.45 6.47 -11.45
CA GLU A 66 10.77 6.08 -10.95
C GLU A 66 10.69 5.04 -9.82
N MET A 67 9.70 5.15 -8.93
CA MET A 67 9.50 4.18 -7.86
C MET A 67 8.95 2.84 -8.40
N ASP A 68 8.10 2.86 -9.42
CA ASP A 68 7.66 1.63 -10.10
C ASP A 68 8.82 0.91 -10.79
N ASP A 69 9.67 1.64 -11.50
CA ASP A 69 10.90 1.09 -12.12
C ASP A 69 11.86 0.47 -11.09
N ARG A 70 11.82 0.92 -9.84
CA ARG A 70 12.66 0.34 -8.77
C ARG A 70 11.98 -0.83 -8.07
N PHE A 71 10.71 -0.72 -7.69
CA PHE A 71 10.08 -1.61 -6.71
C PHE A 71 9.17 -2.67 -7.31
N SER A 72 8.80 -2.55 -8.59
CA SER A 72 7.93 -3.50 -9.27
C SER A 72 8.57 -4.89 -9.34
N ASP A 73 7.86 -5.91 -8.88
CA ASP A 73 8.25 -7.31 -9.07
C ASP A 73 7.57 -7.94 -10.31
N TYR A 74 6.83 -7.13 -11.07
CA TYR A 74 6.20 -7.49 -12.36
C TYR A 74 7.04 -7.06 -13.56
N SER A 75 7.74 -5.94 -13.49
CA SER A 75 8.66 -5.48 -14.52
C SER A 75 9.99 -6.24 -14.44
N ALA A 76 10.39 -6.88 -15.53
CA ALA A 76 11.66 -7.64 -15.57
C ALA A 76 12.89 -6.75 -15.39
N GLU A 77 12.78 -5.47 -15.73
CA GLU A 77 13.85 -4.47 -15.74
C GLU A 77 13.96 -3.67 -14.44
N SER A 78 13.01 -3.83 -13.53
CA SER A 78 13.05 -3.14 -12.25
C SER A 78 14.26 -3.56 -11.41
N GLU A 79 14.67 -2.69 -10.49
CA GLU A 79 15.77 -2.95 -9.57
C GLU A 79 15.49 -4.18 -8.68
N VAL A 80 14.26 -4.28 -8.15
CA VAL A 80 13.82 -5.42 -7.33
C VAL A 80 13.82 -6.71 -8.15
N SER A 81 13.35 -6.70 -9.38
CA SER A 81 13.35 -7.90 -10.24
C SER A 81 14.77 -8.36 -10.60
N LYS A 82 15.68 -7.42 -10.83
CA LYS A 82 17.11 -7.73 -11.05
C LYS A 82 17.72 -8.37 -9.81
N PHE A 83 17.51 -7.80 -8.62
CA PHE A 83 17.92 -8.41 -7.36
C PHE A 83 17.28 -9.81 -7.18
N ASN A 84 16.00 -9.95 -7.47
CA ASN A 84 15.30 -11.23 -7.32
C ASN A 84 15.88 -12.34 -8.21
N LYS A 85 16.45 -12.00 -9.36
CA LYS A 85 17.16 -12.94 -10.28
C LYS A 85 18.62 -13.17 -9.90
N GLN A 86 19.22 -12.30 -9.07
CA GLN A 86 20.62 -12.40 -8.64
C GLN A 86 20.89 -13.74 -7.97
N GLU A 87 22.11 -14.24 -8.09
CA GLU A 87 22.57 -15.41 -7.33
C GLU A 87 22.70 -15.11 -5.84
N SER A 88 22.57 -16.14 -5.00
CA SER A 88 22.80 -15.99 -3.56
C SER A 88 24.28 -15.73 -3.26
N HIS A 89 24.53 -15.07 -2.12
CA HIS A 89 25.86 -14.73 -1.62
C HIS A 89 26.64 -13.71 -2.46
N ILE A 90 26.07 -13.16 -3.53
CA ILE A 90 26.69 -12.11 -4.33
C ILE A 90 26.06 -10.76 -3.95
N PRO A 91 26.85 -9.75 -3.53
CA PRO A 91 26.35 -8.42 -3.26
C PRO A 91 25.77 -7.75 -4.51
N PHE A 92 24.57 -7.23 -4.39
CA PHE A 92 23.88 -6.47 -5.43
C PHE A 92 23.82 -4.99 -5.01
N ARG A 93 24.30 -4.09 -5.87
CA ARG A 93 24.26 -2.65 -5.59
C ARG A 93 22.82 -2.14 -5.69
N ILE A 94 22.39 -1.39 -4.67
CA ILE A 94 21.03 -0.86 -4.58
C ILE A 94 20.99 0.67 -4.55
N SER A 95 19.88 1.23 -5.04
CA SER A 95 19.59 2.66 -4.98
C SER A 95 19.40 3.14 -3.54
N SER A 96 19.46 4.45 -3.35
CA SER A 96 19.18 5.08 -2.05
C SER A 96 17.73 4.85 -1.63
N GLU A 97 16.81 4.88 -2.57
CA GLU A 97 15.37 4.68 -2.37
C GLU A 97 15.06 3.25 -1.95
N LEU A 98 15.71 2.25 -2.58
CA LEU A 98 15.54 0.85 -2.16
C LEU A 98 16.16 0.61 -0.78
N LEU A 99 17.30 1.22 -0.47
CA LEU A 99 17.90 1.15 0.86
C LEU A 99 16.99 1.79 1.93
N GLU A 100 16.38 2.94 1.63
CA GLU A 100 15.43 3.60 2.54
C GLU A 100 14.21 2.71 2.77
N LEU A 101 13.61 2.18 1.70
CA LEU A 101 12.44 1.30 1.80
C LEU A 101 12.75 0.01 2.57
N LEU A 102 13.91 -0.60 2.35
CA LEU A 102 14.40 -1.75 3.12
C LEU A 102 14.59 -1.42 4.60
N THR A 103 15.07 -0.21 4.92
CA THR A 103 15.26 0.22 6.31
C THR A 103 13.92 0.38 7.03
N ILE A 104 12.92 0.98 6.38
CA ILE A 104 11.54 1.05 6.88
C ILE A 104 10.96 -0.35 7.05
N SER A 105 11.12 -1.19 6.03
CA SER A 105 10.63 -2.57 6.01
C SER A 105 11.23 -3.44 7.10
N GLN A 106 12.52 -3.26 7.43
CA GLN A 106 13.18 -3.95 8.52
C GLN A 106 12.55 -3.62 9.86
N SER A 107 12.27 -2.33 10.13
CA SER A 107 11.60 -1.90 11.35
C SER A 107 10.18 -2.49 11.45
N LEU A 108 9.43 -2.47 10.35
CA LEU A 108 8.10 -3.07 10.26
C LEU A 108 8.14 -4.57 10.50
N TYR A 109 9.05 -5.30 9.84
CA TYR A 109 9.24 -6.74 10.02
C TYR A 109 9.39 -7.11 11.51
N HIS A 110 10.28 -6.43 12.22
CA HIS A 110 10.49 -6.71 13.66
C HIS A 110 9.29 -6.34 14.52
N LYS A 111 8.73 -5.14 14.33
CA LYS A 111 7.63 -4.62 15.16
C LYS A 111 6.28 -5.31 14.91
N THR A 112 6.10 -5.96 13.76
CA THR A 112 4.87 -6.69 13.42
C THR A 112 5.01 -8.20 13.61
N SER A 113 6.11 -8.68 14.22
CA SER A 113 6.41 -10.12 14.39
C SER A 113 6.33 -10.87 13.06
N ALA A 114 6.92 -10.29 12.02
CA ALA A 114 6.99 -10.81 10.65
C ALA A 114 5.63 -10.99 9.95
N SER A 115 4.55 -10.35 10.41
CA SER A 115 3.32 -10.29 9.61
C SER A 115 3.48 -9.36 8.41
N PHE A 116 4.33 -8.34 8.51
CA PHE A 116 4.89 -7.64 7.37
C PHE A 116 6.24 -8.29 7.00
N GLU A 117 6.29 -8.96 5.84
CA GLU A 117 7.46 -9.69 5.36
C GLU A 117 7.85 -9.22 3.96
N PRO A 118 8.80 -8.29 3.82
CA PRO A 118 9.20 -7.78 2.50
C PRO A 118 9.98 -8.80 1.65
N ALA A 119 10.45 -9.91 2.25
CA ALA A 119 11.06 -11.02 1.53
C ALA A 119 10.06 -12.13 1.17
N ALA A 120 8.76 -11.85 1.18
CA ALA A 120 7.71 -12.80 0.83
C ALA A 120 7.58 -13.11 -0.68
N GLY A 121 8.46 -12.57 -1.53
CA GLY A 121 8.32 -12.67 -2.98
C GLY A 121 8.27 -14.10 -3.53
N ALA A 122 8.93 -15.07 -2.89
CA ALA A 122 8.80 -16.48 -3.26
C ALA A 122 7.38 -17.02 -3.00
N LEU A 123 6.76 -16.61 -1.88
CA LEU A 123 5.39 -16.99 -1.54
C LEU A 123 4.37 -16.29 -2.44
N THR A 124 4.53 -14.99 -2.66
CA THR A 124 3.59 -14.22 -3.49
C THR A 124 3.60 -14.70 -4.95
N GLN A 125 4.77 -15.05 -5.50
CA GLN A 125 4.87 -15.65 -6.83
C GLN A 125 4.18 -17.02 -6.89
N LEU A 126 4.43 -17.88 -5.90
CA LEU A 126 3.77 -19.19 -5.81
C LEU A 126 2.26 -19.03 -5.69
N TRP A 127 1.80 -18.05 -4.90
CA TRP A 127 0.39 -17.76 -4.74
C TRP A 127 -0.25 -17.18 -6.01
N ARG A 128 0.44 -16.33 -6.77
CA ARG A 128 0.00 -15.88 -8.09
C ARG A 128 -0.20 -17.04 -9.06
N LEU A 129 0.71 -18.03 -9.04
CA LEU A 129 0.56 -19.26 -9.83
C LEU A 129 -0.68 -20.06 -9.38
N SER A 130 -0.86 -20.24 -8.07
CA SER A 130 -2.04 -20.93 -7.51
C SER A 130 -3.35 -20.25 -7.92
N ARG A 131 -3.40 -18.92 -7.89
CA ARG A 131 -4.54 -18.13 -8.36
C ARG A 131 -4.82 -18.35 -9.85
N LYS A 132 -3.77 -18.43 -10.68
CA LYS A 132 -3.90 -18.67 -12.12
C LYS A 132 -4.37 -20.10 -12.44
N THR A 133 -3.82 -21.09 -11.75
CA THR A 133 -4.10 -22.52 -11.99
C THR A 133 -5.32 -23.03 -11.23
N LYS A 134 -5.85 -22.26 -10.26
CA LYS A 134 -6.91 -22.66 -9.32
C LYS A 134 -6.57 -23.92 -8.52
N ARG A 135 -5.28 -24.11 -8.22
CA ARG A 135 -4.76 -25.24 -7.44
C ARG A 135 -3.87 -24.72 -6.31
N LEU A 136 -3.96 -25.36 -5.14
CA LEU A 136 -3.01 -25.09 -4.05
C LEU A 136 -1.63 -25.62 -4.44
N PRO A 137 -0.55 -24.98 -3.94
CA PRO A 137 0.79 -25.50 -4.17
C PRO A 137 0.98 -26.85 -3.45
N ASP A 138 1.83 -27.70 -3.99
CA ASP A 138 2.24 -28.91 -3.27
C ASP A 138 3.04 -28.55 -2.01
N GLN A 139 3.01 -29.46 -1.04
CA GLN A 139 3.59 -29.24 0.29
C GLN A 139 5.11 -29.01 0.26
N LYS A 140 5.83 -29.66 -0.66
CA LYS A 140 7.28 -29.51 -0.79
C LYS A 140 7.64 -28.13 -1.31
N THR A 141 7.02 -27.69 -2.39
CA THR A 141 7.23 -26.36 -2.99
C THR A 141 6.83 -25.27 -2.00
N LEU A 142 5.68 -25.42 -1.31
CA LEU A 142 5.23 -24.48 -0.29
C LEU A 142 6.24 -24.35 0.86
N SER A 143 6.75 -25.47 1.39
CA SER A 143 7.72 -25.46 2.48
C SER A 143 9.04 -24.78 2.06
N LEU A 144 9.50 -24.98 0.83
CA LEU A 144 10.69 -24.30 0.29
C LEU A 144 10.45 -22.78 0.19
N ALA A 145 9.29 -22.36 -0.32
CA ALA A 145 8.95 -20.96 -0.44
C ALA A 145 8.83 -20.28 0.95
N ILE A 146 8.23 -20.93 1.95
CA ILE A 146 8.18 -20.43 3.33
C ILE A 146 9.59 -20.22 3.89
N LYS A 147 10.48 -21.22 3.77
CA LYS A 147 11.86 -21.13 4.23
C LYS A 147 12.67 -20.01 3.55
N ALA A 148 12.36 -19.73 2.29
CA ALA A 148 13.02 -18.67 1.52
C ALA A 148 12.46 -17.27 1.83
N SER A 149 11.23 -17.19 2.34
CA SER A 149 10.52 -15.93 2.62
C SER A 149 10.79 -15.45 4.03
N SER A 150 12.01 -14.97 4.25
CA SER A 150 12.43 -14.42 5.53
C SER A 150 13.38 -13.25 5.34
N PHE A 151 13.04 -12.11 5.90
CA PHE A 151 13.91 -10.93 5.90
C PHE A 151 15.28 -11.22 6.55
N ALA A 152 15.35 -12.14 7.51
CA ALA A 152 16.60 -12.58 8.13
C ALA A 152 17.57 -13.27 7.14
N SER A 153 17.09 -13.66 5.95
CA SER A 153 17.92 -14.17 4.86
C SER A 153 18.61 -13.08 4.04
N LEU A 154 18.39 -11.82 4.36
CA LEU A 154 18.98 -10.66 3.68
C LEU A 154 20.10 -10.05 4.53
N ILE A 155 21.17 -9.62 3.86
CA ILE A 155 22.26 -8.84 4.45
C ILE A 155 22.25 -7.48 3.77
N ILE A 156 22.02 -6.43 4.55
CA ILE A 156 21.99 -5.03 4.07
C ILE A 156 23.28 -4.35 4.52
N ASP A 157 24.14 -4.01 3.57
CA ASP A 157 25.30 -3.15 3.82
C ASP A 157 24.94 -1.70 3.47
N ARG A 158 24.61 -0.93 4.51
CA ARG A 158 24.21 0.47 4.36
C ARG A 158 25.32 1.37 3.86
N LYS A 159 26.59 1.07 4.24
CA LYS A 159 27.75 1.88 3.86
C LYS A 159 28.04 1.77 2.37
N ASN A 160 28.04 0.55 1.84
CA ASN A 160 28.33 0.26 0.44
C ASN A 160 27.08 0.26 -0.44
N LYS A 161 25.90 0.44 0.15
CA LYS A 161 24.57 0.33 -0.52
C LYS A 161 24.48 -0.97 -1.30
N THR A 162 24.69 -2.10 -0.62
CA THR A 162 24.52 -3.43 -1.23
C THR A 162 23.54 -4.27 -0.43
N LEU A 163 22.88 -5.16 -1.15
CA LEU A 163 21.96 -6.15 -0.63
C LEU A 163 22.41 -7.54 -1.09
N THR A 164 22.48 -8.48 -0.15
CA THR A 164 22.86 -9.85 -0.44
C THR A 164 21.80 -10.80 0.12
N LYS A 165 21.41 -11.81 -0.63
CA LYS A 165 20.52 -12.87 -0.15
C LYS A 165 21.32 -14.15 0.13
N LYS A 166 21.00 -14.82 1.25
CA LYS A 166 21.63 -16.08 1.68
C LYS A 166 21.03 -17.31 0.99
N ASN A 167 19.80 -17.20 0.49
CA ASN A 167 19.06 -18.27 -0.18
C ASN A 167 18.68 -17.83 -1.59
N HIS A 168 18.96 -18.64 -2.59
CA HIS A 168 18.69 -18.33 -4.00
C HIS A 168 17.19 -18.13 -4.32
N LEU A 169 16.30 -18.74 -3.53
CA LEU A 169 14.85 -18.56 -3.67
C LEU A 169 14.32 -17.30 -2.99
N THR A 170 15.11 -16.63 -2.13
CA THR A 170 14.66 -15.39 -1.47
C THR A 170 14.39 -14.29 -2.50
N ARG A 171 13.23 -13.69 -2.44
CA ARG A 171 12.76 -12.65 -3.34
C ARG A 171 12.06 -11.54 -2.56
N LEU A 172 12.31 -10.30 -2.96
CA LEU A 172 11.60 -9.13 -2.44
C LEU A 172 10.25 -8.97 -3.12
N ASP A 173 9.27 -8.53 -2.35
CA ASP A 173 7.97 -8.04 -2.80
C ASP A 173 7.53 -6.89 -1.88
N PHE A 174 7.36 -5.71 -2.45
CA PHE A 174 6.95 -4.50 -1.73
C PHE A 174 5.49 -4.12 -1.98
N GLY A 175 4.66 -5.02 -2.50
CA GLY A 175 3.26 -4.74 -2.84
C GLY A 175 2.41 -4.19 -1.68
N GLY A 176 2.80 -4.46 -0.42
CA GLY A 176 2.11 -3.96 0.77
C GLY A 176 2.74 -2.70 1.39
N ILE A 177 3.61 -1.95 0.68
CA ILE A 177 4.22 -0.71 1.20
C ILE A 177 4.59 0.28 0.08
N ALA A 178 4.84 -0.21 -1.12
CA ALA A 178 5.42 0.61 -2.18
C ALA A 178 4.51 1.76 -2.60
N LYS A 179 3.19 1.56 -2.63
CA LYS A 179 2.23 2.60 -3.00
C LYS A 179 2.20 3.73 -1.98
N GLY A 180 2.11 3.36 -0.69
CA GLY A 180 2.15 4.32 0.40
C GLY A 180 3.47 5.11 0.46
N TYR A 181 4.59 4.43 0.28
CA TYR A 181 5.92 5.06 0.23
C TYR A 181 6.04 6.02 -0.97
N THR A 182 5.60 5.61 -2.13
CA THR A 182 5.61 6.44 -3.34
C THR A 182 4.75 7.69 -3.16
N ALA A 183 3.55 7.54 -2.61
CA ALA A 183 2.67 8.67 -2.33
C ALA A 183 3.25 9.61 -1.26
N ASP A 184 4.01 9.12 -0.26
CA ASP A 184 4.77 9.96 0.67
C ASP A 184 5.82 10.81 -0.06
N LYS A 185 6.57 10.23 -1.00
CA LYS A 185 7.56 10.97 -1.82
C LYS A 185 6.90 12.02 -2.71
N MET A 186 5.79 11.67 -3.36
CA MET A 186 5.00 12.60 -4.17
C MET A 186 4.47 13.76 -3.34
N LEU A 187 3.95 13.49 -2.14
CA LEU A 187 3.43 14.52 -1.22
C LEU A 187 4.53 15.50 -0.84
N ASN A 188 5.71 15.01 -0.46
CA ASN A 188 6.86 15.85 -0.13
C ASN A 188 7.23 16.76 -1.30
N TYR A 189 7.32 16.20 -2.51
CA TYR A 189 7.61 16.97 -3.71
C TYR A 189 6.58 18.08 -3.96
N LEU A 190 5.29 17.78 -3.86
CA LEU A 190 4.24 18.77 -4.03
C LEU A 190 4.34 19.90 -2.98
N GLN A 191 4.63 19.56 -1.73
CA GLN A 191 4.79 20.53 -0.64
C GLN A 191 6.02 21.42 -0.81
N GLU A 192 7.13 20.87 -1.31
CA GLU A 192 8.36 21.61 -1.65
C GLU A 192 8.14 22.62 -2.79
N HIS A 193 7.14 22.36 -3.66
CA HIS A 193 6.72 23.25 -4.74
C HIS A 193 5.49 24.11 -4.40
N ASP A 194 5.25 24.34 -3.10
CA ASP A 194 4.15 25.17 -2.57
C ASP A 194 2.73 24.68 -2.91
N LEU A 195 2.56 23.40 -3.23
CA LEU A 195 1.26 22.76 -3.34
C LEU A 195 0.93 21.99 -2.05
N LYS A 196 0.80 22.73 -0.93
CA LYS A 196 0.68 22.15 0.43
C LYS A 196 -0.70 21.56 0.71
N SER A 197 -1.78 22.17 0.16
CA SER A 197 -3.15 21.68 0.32
C SER A 197 -3.45 20.67 -0.80
N CYS A 198 -3.03 19.43 -0.61
CA CYS A 198 -3.14 18.38 -1.61
C CYS A 198 -3.49 17.03 -1.00
N SER A 199 -4.02 16.16 -1.84
CA SER A 199 -4.25 14.75 -1.52
C SER A 199 -3.80 13.86 -2.68
N ILE A 200 -3.29 12.69 -2.34
CA ILE A 200 -2.87 11.66 -3.28
C ILE A 200 -3.62 10.38 -2.93
N SER A 201 -4.28 9.77 -3.91
CA SER A 201 -4.86 8.44 -3.75
C SER A 201 -4.20 7.45 -4.70
N ALA A 202 -3.91 6.24 -4.22
CA ALA A 202 -3.24 5.17 -4.94
C ALA A 202 -3.86 3.81 -4.57
N GLY A 203 -4.84 3.35 -5.33
CA GLY A 203 -5.61 2.16 -4.96
C GLY A 203 -6.39 2.39 -3.67
N GLY A 204 -6.16 1.54 -2.64
CA GLY A 204 -6.80 1.67 -1.32
C GLY A 204 -6.15 2.67 -0.37
N ASP A 205 -5.14 3.43 -0.80
CA ASP A 205 -4.35 4.34 0.01
C ASP A 205 -4.70 5.79 -0.31
N VAL A 206 -4.81 6.65 0.71
CA VAL A 206 -4.99 8.09 0.57
C VAL A 206 -4.07 8.81 1.55
N ILE A 207 -3.22 9.68 1.01
CA ILE A 207 -2.31 10.52 1.78
C ILE A 207 -2.69 11.98 1.55
N VAL A 208 -2.76 12.78 2.61
CA VAL A 208 -3.14 14.17 2.54
C VAL A 208 -2.12 15.08 3.20
N GLY A 209 -1.88 16.22 2.57
CA GLY A 209 -1.15 17.35 3.14
C GLY A 209 -2.05 18.25 4.00
N ASN A 210 -1.76 19.56 3.96
CA ASN A 210 -2.58 20.56 4.66
C ASN A 210 -4.05 20.47 4.23
N PRO A 211 -4.98 20.78 5.13
CA PRO A 211 -6.40 20.82 4.80
C PRO A 211 -6.74 21.79 3.66
N PRO A 212 -7.88 21.60 2.99
CA PRO A 212 -8.41 22.58 2.07
C PRO A 212 -8.60 23.95 2.73
N PRO A 213 -8.48 25.07 2.00
CA PRO A 213 -8.69 26.40 2.53
C PRO A 213 -10.02 26.55 3.27
N GLY A 214 -9.98 27.16 4.46
CA GLY A 214 -11.16 27.35 5.31
C GLY A 214 -11.67 26.07 5.99
N ARG A 215 -10.93 24.95 5.91
CA ARG A 215 -11.28 23.68 6.57
C ARG A 215 -10.19 23.23 7.52
N LEU A 216 -10.55 22.45 8.53
CA LEU A 216 -9.60 21.88 9.51
C LEU A 216 -9.04 20.54 9.07
N TYR A 217 -9.69 19.83 8.13
CA TYR A 217 -9.32 18.51 7.68
C TYR A 217 -9.92 18.16 6.32
N TRP A 218 -9.32 17.18 5.66
CA TRP A 218 -9.91 16.44 4.55
C TRP A 218 -10.91 15.43 5.08
N ILE A 219 -12.04 15.25 4.38
CA ILE A 219 -12.99 14.16 4.64
C ILE A 219 -12.72 13.06 3.62
N ILE A 220 -12.25 11.92 4.08
CA ILE A 220 -12.01 10.76 3.24
C ILE A 220 -13.12 9.74 3.48
N ARG A 221 -13.75 9.31 2.39
CA ARG A 221 -14.72 8.22 2.41
C ARG A 221 -14.00 6.91 2.11
N ILE A 222 -14.21 5.92 2.95
CA ILE A 222 -13.62 4.60 2.83
C ILE A 222 -14.79 3.62 2.66
N ASN A 223 -14.71 2.79 1.62
CA ASN A 223 -15.67 1.70 1.43
C ASN A 223 -14.97 0.36 1.70
N PRO A 224 -14.97 -0.13 2.92
CA PRO A 224 -14.31 -1.39 3.28
C PRO A 224 -15.05 -2.61 2.75
N PHE A 225 -16.29 -2.46 2.28
CA PHE A 225 -17.14 -3.55 1.81
C PHE A 225 -17.06 -3.77 0.29
N GLY A 226 -16.55 -2.81 -0.47
CA GLY A 226 -16.34 -2.93 -1.93
C GLY A 226 -17.60 -2.83 -2.78
N ASP A 227 -18.77 -2.75 -2.20
CA ASP A 227 -20.02 -2.56 -2.95
C ASP A 227 -20.52 -1.11 -2.86
N SER A 228 -21.32 -0.70 -3.86
CA SER A 228 -21.83 0.68 -3.96
C SER A 228 -22.94 1.00 -2.95
N ASN A 229 -23.49 0.00 -2.29
CA ASN A 229 -24.69 0.10 -1.45
C ASN A 229 -24.38 0.03 0.06
N SER A 230 -23.11 -0.29 0.44
CA SER A 230 -22.74 -0.42 1.84
C SER A 230 -22.45 0.92 2.50
N GLU A 231 -22.59 0.94 3.83
CA GLU A 231 -22.18 2.08 4.64
C GLU A 231 -20.69 2.41 4.44
N THR A 232 -20.41 3.64 4.05
CA THR A 232 -19.05 4.15 3.95
C THR A 232 -18.59 4.71 5.29
N MET A 233 -17.37 4.30 5.70
CA MET A 233 -16.70 4.96 6.82
C MET A 233 -16.15 6.31 6.36
N ARG A 234 -16.29 7.35 7.20
CA ARG A 234 -15.73 8.68 6.93
C ARG A 234 -14.68 9.01 7.98
N VAL A 235 -13.51 9.42 7.53
CA VAL A 235 -12.42 9.85 8.42
C VAL A 235 -11.98 11.27 8.10
N LYS A 236 -11.52 11.97 9.14
CA LYS A 236 -11.00 13.34 9.11
C LYS A 236 -9.49 13.27 9.15
N LEU A 237 -8.81 13.77 8.14
CA LEU A 237 -7.36 13.73 8.04
C LEU A 237 -6.76 15.11 7.77
N SER A 238 -5.60 15.36 8.38
CA SER A 238 -4.75 16.52 8.13
C SER A 238 -3.30 16.09 8.31
N ASN A 239 -2.47 16.25 7.28
CA ASN A 239 -1.07 15.78 7.26
C ASN A 239 -0.95 14.32 7.76
N ALA A 240 -1.74 13.47 7.16
CA ALA A 240 -1.88 12.07 7.56
C ALA A 240 -2.25 11.19 6.35
N ALA A 241 -2.23 9.89 6.58
CA ALA A 241 -2.58 8.89 5.59
C ALA A 241 -3.60 7.90 6.14
N VAL A 242 -4.41 7.34 5.26
CA VAL A 242 -5.26 6.18 5.53
C VAL A 242 -5.10 5.16 4.45
N SER A 243 -4.96 3.91 4.84
CA SER A 243 -4.88 2.76 3.94
C SER A 243 -5.92 1.72 4.30
N THR A 244 -6.45 1.07 3.28
CA THR A 244 -7.40 -0.04 3.44
C THR A 244 -6.83 -1.30 2.80
N SER A 245 -6.79 -2.38 3.56
CA SER A 245 -6.40 -3.70 3.10
C SER A 245 -7.48 -4.71 3.45
N GLY A 246 -7.88 -5.55 2.48
CA GLY A 246 -8.94 -6.52 2.72
C GLY A 246 -9.19 -7.47 1.56
N ASN A 247 -10.12 -8.41 1.77
CA ASN A 247 -10.39 -9.52 0.86
C ASN A 247 -11.51 -9.24 -0.14
N VAL A 248 -12.10 -8.05 -0.12
CA VAL A 248 -13.37 -7.77 -0.78
C VAL A 248 -13.26 -7.87 -2.30
N GLU A 249 -12.15 -7.40 -2.86
CA GLU A 249 -12.04 -7.21 -4.32
C GLU A 249 -11.26 -8.30 -5.05
N GLN A 250 -10.31 -8.94 -4.36
CA GLN A 250 -9.41 -9.89 -5.00
C GLN A 250 -9.36 -11.21 -4.24
N PHE A 251 -10.27 -12.09 -4.56
CA PHE A 251 -10.30 -13.45 -4.02
C PHE A 251 -10.35 -14.50 -5.12
N ILE A 252 -10.03 -15.73 -4.75
CA ILE A 252 -10.18 -16.91 -5.57
C ILE A 252 -10.79 -18.05 -4.77
N GLN A 253 -11.56 -18.90 -5.41
CA GLN A 253 -12.10 -20.10 -4.80
C GLN A 253 -11.31 -21.33 -5.27
N ILE A 254 -10.76 -22.08 -4.31
CA ILE A 254 -10.03 -23.34 -4.53
C ILE A 254 -10.56 -24.38 -3.54
N GLY A 255 -11.02 -25.53 -4.04
CA GLY A 255 -11.53 -26.62 -3.19
C GLY A 255 -12.67 -26.17 -2.26
N GLY A 256 -13.58 -25.33 -2.73
CA GLY A 256 -14.70 -24.80 -1.95
C GLY A 256 -14.35 -23.68 -0.96
N LYS A 257 -13.06 -23.38 -0.74
CA LYS A 257 -12.62 -22.29 0.14
C LYS A 257 -12.29 -21.02 -0.64
N LYS A 258 -12.66 -19.87 -0.06
CA LYS A 258 -12.35 -18.55 -0.58
C LYS A 258 -11.02 -18.07 0.00
N TYR A 259 -10.11 -17.63 -0.86
CA TYR A 259 -8.78 -17.16 -0.50
C TYR A 259 -8.54 -15.76 -1.05
N SER A 260 -7.95 -14.89 -0.24
CA SER A 260 -7.52 -13.55 -0.62
C SER A 260 -6.29 -13.57 -1.51
N HIS A 261 -6.02 -12.41 -2.14
CA HIS A 261 -4.73 -12.13 -2.76
C HIS A 261 -3.61 -11.90 -1.74
N ILE A 262 -3.95 -11.52 -0.50
CA ILE A 262 -2.98 -11.28 0.59
C ILE A 262 -2.50 -12.62 1.12
N VAL A 263 -1.19 -12.82 1.09
CA VAL A 263 -0.53 -14.07 1.55
C VAL A 263 -0.13 -13.93 3.00
N ASN A 264 -0.46 -14.94 3.81
CA ASN A 264 0.08 -15.04 5.16
C ASN A 264 1.49 -15.65 5.11
N PRO A 265 2.55 -14.89 5.51
CA PRO A 265 3.93 -15.38 5.41
C PRO A 265 4.20 -16.63 6.25
N LYS A 266 3.40 -16.88 7.31
CA LYS A 266 3.59 -18.05 8.19
C LYS A 266 3.16 -19.38 7.56
N ASN A 267 2.12 -19.38 6.74
CA ASN A 267 1.61 -20.61 6.10
C ASN A 267 1.70 -20.58 4.57
N GLY A 268 2.10 -19.45 3.97
CA GLY A 268 2.31 -19.26 2.54
C GLY A 268 1.05 -19.27 1.68
N LEU A 269 -0.13 -19.22 2.27
CA LEU A 269 -1.41 -19.26 1.56
C LEU A 269 -2.14 -17.92 1.67
N GLY A 270 -3.01 -17.65 0.73
CA GLY A 270 -3.92 -16.51 0.81
C GLY A 270 -4.81 -16.58 2.04
N LEU A 271 -5.16 -15.42 2.61
CA LEU A 271 -6.06 -15.36 3.77
C LEU A 271 -7.42 -15.94 3.43
N THR A 272 -7.98 -16.70 4.38
CA THR A 272 -9.35 -17.23 4.31
C THR A 272 -10.33 -16.47 5.21
N THR A 273 -9.82 -15.54 6.03
CA THR A 273 -10.62 -14.65 6.88
C THR A 273 -11.28 -13.57 6.03
N ASN A 274 -12.51 -13.19 6.37
CA ASN A 274 -13.26 -12.17 5.66
C ASN A 274 -13.20 -10.83 6.43
N HIS A 275 -12.01 -10.23 6.49
CA HIS A 275 -11.77 -9.00 7.22
C HIS A 275 -11.26 -7.90 6.28
N ALA A 276 -11.58 -6.64 6.60
CA ALA A 276 -10.92 -5.46 6.09
C ALA A 276 -10.26 -4.69 7.24
N ALA A 277 -9.04 -4.21 7.03
CA ALA A 277 -8.34 -3.34 7.97
C ALA A 277 -8.23 -1.94 7.41
N VAL A 278 -8.58 -0.94 8.21
CA VAL A 278 -8.40 0.49 7.91
C VAL A 278 -7.36 1.02 8.90
N VAL A 279 -6.27 1.58 8.39
CA VAL A 279 -5.18 2.11 9.21
C VAL A 279 -4.93 3.57 8.89
N ILE A 280 -4.89 4.40 9.93
CA ILE A 280 -4.56 5.82 9.86
C ILE A 280 -3.19 6.03 10.50
N SER A 281 -2.28 6.70 9.80
CA SER A 281 -0.94 7.04 10.28
C SER A 281 -0.50 8.39 9.74
N ASN A 282 0.63 8.90 10.23
CA ASN A 282 1.24 10.12 9.70
C ASN A 282 2.00 9.93 8.37
N LYS A 283 2.15 8.69 7.90
CA LYS A 283 2.81 8.35 6.62
C LYS A 283 2.06 7.26 5.88
N GLY A 284 2.01 7.39 4.56
CA GLY A 284 1.41 6.40 3.67
C GLY A 284 2.11 5.06 3.70
N SER A 285 3.46 5.04 3.74
CA SER A 285 4.25 3.82 3.88
C SER A 285 3.90 3.01 5.15
N MET A 286 3.60 3.72 6.24
CA MET A 286 3.21 3.06 7.50
C MET A 286 1.78 2.56 7.45
N SER A 287 0.82 3.38 6.98
CA SER A 287 -0.58 2.96 6.89
C SER A 287 -0.77 1.78 5.94
N ASP A 288 -0.11 1.74 4.77
CA ASP A 288 -0.18 0.64 3.78
C ASP A 288 0.36 -0.66 4.38
N ALA A 289 1.57 -0.63 4.94
CA ALA A 289 2.19 -1.82 5.53
C ALA A 289 1.42 -2.37 6.75
N LEU A 290 0.92 -1.50 7.61
CA LEU A 290 0.18 -1.91 8.79
C LEU A 290 -1.24 -2.38 8.45
N ALA A 291 -1.88 -1.82 7.43
CA ALA A 291 -3.16 -2.34 6.95
C ALA A 291 -3.04 -3.79 6.46
N THR A 292 -1.99 -4.09 5.69
CA THR A 292 -1.67 -5.47 5.28
C THR A 292 -1.39 -6.36 6.48
N SER A 293 -0.56 -5.91 7.44
CA SER A 293 -0.20 -6.68 8.64
C SER A 293 -1.41 -7.00 9.51
N ILE A 294 -2.26 -6.00 9.76
CA ILE A 294 -3.48 -6.17 10.58
C ILE A 294 -4.49 -7.08 9.88
N SER A 295 -4.62 -7.01 8.55
CA SER A 295 -5.44 -7.96 7.79
C SER A 295 -4.98 -9.40 7.97
N ILE A 296 -3.67 -9.65 8.05
CA ILE A 296 -3.09 -10.98 8.29
C ILE A 296 -3.34 -11.45 9.73
N LEU A 297 -3.17 -10.56 10.72
CA LEU A 297 -3.28 -10.89 12.14
C LEU A 297 -4.71 -10.89 12.68
N GLY A 298 -5.65 -10.30 11.95
CA GLY A 298 -7.03 -10.10 12.40
C GLY A 298 -7.10 -9.19 13.63
N LYS A 299 -8.09 -9.40 14.50
CA LYS A 299 -8.32 -8.56 15.71
C LYS A 299 -7.10 -8.49 16.64
N SER A 300 -6.28 -9.54 16.71
CA SER A 300 -5.05 -9.52 17.50
C SER A 300 -4.00 -8.55 16.94
N GLY A 301 -4.10 -8.19 15.66
CA GLY A 301 -3.22 -7.23 14.99
C GLY A 301 -3.31 -5.80 15.54
N LEU A 302 -4.41 -5.45 16.22
CA LEU A 302 -4.51 -4.12 16.85
C LEU A 302 -3.46 -3.93 17.96
N LYS A 303 -2.96 -5.00 18.58
CA LYS A 303 -1.91 -4.94 19.61
C LYS A 303 -0.55 -4.47 19.08
N ILE A 304 -0.27 -4.67 17.77
CA ILE A 304 1.00 -4.19 17.23
C ILE A 304 1.10 -2.67 17.22
N LEU A 305 -0.04 -1.96 17.29
CA LEU A 305 -0.08 -0.50 17.30
C LEU A 305 0.63 0.13 18.51
N ASP A 306 0.82 -0.62 19.60
CA ASP A 306 1.63 -0.20 20.75
C ASP A 306 3.08 0.15 20.37
N HIS A 307 3.58 -0.38 19.24
CA HIS A 307 4.89 -0.08 18.68
C HIS A 307 4.89 1.08 17.66
N PHE A 308 3.73 1.65 17.36
CA PHE A 308 3.56 2.66 16.31
C PHE A 308 2.77 3.88 16.83
N PRO A 309 3.43 4.81 17.50
CA PRO A 309 2.79 6.02 18.01
C PRO A 309 2.10 6.79 16.86
N ASN A 310 1.00 7.46 17.17
CA ASN A 310 0.17 8.23 16.21
C ASN A 310 -0.42 7.38 15.07
N THR A 311 -0.60 6.08 15.31
CA THR A 311 -1.24 5.18 14.36
C THR A 311 -2.46 4.54 15.01
N GLU A 312 -3.59 4.61 14.31
CA GLU A 312 -4.85 4.04 14.75
C GLU A 312 -5.42 3.12 13.67
N ALA A 313 -6.16 2.11 14.09
CA ALA A 313 -6.75 1.17 13.15
C ALA A 313 -8.16 0.73 13.55
N ALA A 314 -8.91 0.35 12.53
CA ALA A 314 -10.15 -0.40 12.67
C ALA A 314 -10.06 -1.67 11.84
N ILE A 315 -10.56 -2.78 12.39
CA ILE A 315 -10.76 -4.02 11.65
C ILE A 315 -12.25 -4.30 11.57
N ILE A 316 -12.71 -4.59 10.37
CA ILE A 316 -14.10 -4.84 10.03
C ILE A 316 -14.24 -6.33 9.68
N ASP A 317 -15.08 -7.05 10.38
CA ASP A 317 -15.51 -8.39 10.02
C ASP A 317 -16.62 -8.26 8.97
N LEU A 318 -16.35 -8.72 7.76
CA LEU A 318 -17.26 -8.56 6.62
C LEU A 318 -18.41 -9.61 6.61
N ASN A 319 -18.46 -10.52 7.58
CA ASN A 319 -19.55 -11.48 7.72
C ASN A 319 -20.71 -10.89 8.55
N ASP A 320 -20.37 -10.13 9.59
CA ASP A 320 -21.36 -9.57 10.53
C ASP A 320 -21.29 -8.03 10.64
N ASN A 321 -20.45 -7.39 9.80
CA ASN A 321 -20.20 -5.95 9.76
C ASN A 321 -19.68 -5.37 11.09
N LYS A 322 -19.15 -6.23 11.96
CA LYS A 322 -18.64 -5.81 13.27
C LYS A 322 -17.32 -5.09 13.13
N VAL A 323 -17.26 -3.86 13.65
CA VAL A 323 -16.07 -3.02 13.65
C VAL A 323 -15.40 -3.08 15.02
N THR A 324 -14.12 -3.46 15.06
CA THR A 324 -13.26 -3.37 16.24
C THR A 324 -12.23 -2.29 16.01
N LYS A 325 -12.11 -1.32 16.90
CA LYS A 325 -11.28 -0.13 16.75
C LYS A 325 -10.18 -0.09 17.80
N SER A 326 -9.04 0.51 17.47
CA SER A 326 -8.05 0.93 18.45
C SER A 326 -8.57 2.09 19.32
N PRO A 327 -7.98 2.36 20.49
CA PRO A 327 -8.56 3.26 21.49
C PRO A 327 -8.88 4.68 20.99
N ASN A 328 -8.04 5.24 20.14
CA ASN A 328 -8.19 6.63 19.67
C ASN A 328 -8.75 6.75 18.24
N PHE A 329 -9.10 5.66 17.59
CA PHE A 329 -9.59 5.68 16.22
C PHE A 329 -10.78 6.63 16.02
N ASN A 330 -11.65 6.72 17.03
CA ASN A 330 -12.83 7.60 16.97
C ASN A 330 -12.49 9.10 16.86
N LYS A 331 -11.28 9.54 17.21
CA LYS A 331 -10.84 10.94 16.99
C LYS A 331 -10.82 11.31 15.51
N PHE A 332 -10.66 10.32 14.63
CA PHE A 332 -10.67 10.49 13.18
C PHE A 332 -12.05 10.26 12.54
N SER A 333 -13.00 9.68 13.25
CA SER A 333 -14.36 9.43 12.73
C SER A 333 -15.14 10.74 12.55
N LYS A 334 -15.99 10.79 11.50
CA LYS A 334 -16.94 11.89 11.26
C LYS A 334 -18.35 11.37 11.45
#